data_b4e2bb906ad7a91250adac11c4054aa7
#
_entry.id   b4e2bb906ad7a91250adac11c4054aa7
#
_cell.length_a   1.000
_cell.length_b   1.000
_cell.length_c   1.000
_cell.angle_alpha   90.00
_cell.angle_beta   90.00
_cell.angle_gamma   90.00
#
_symmetry.space_group_name_H-M   'P 1'
#
loop_
_entity.id
_entity.type
_entity.pdbx_description
1 polymer ?
#
loop_
_entity_poly.entity_id
_entity_poly.type
_entity_poly.pdbx_seq_one_letter_code
_entity_poly.pdbx_strand_id
1 'polypeptide(L)'
;LHGIGMGGMDALKGRYLDNGMLDFLIKEREAGRIRNLGFSYHGDIEVYDYLLSRHDEIKWDFVQIQLNYVDWKHAKETNARNTDAEYLYGELHKRGIPSIIMEPLLGGRLSKLNDNLVARLKQRRPESSVASWAFRFAGSFPDILTVLSGMTYMEHLQDNLRTYSPLEPLTDEEMDFLEDTAQLMLKYPTIPCNDCKYCMPCPYGLDIPCLLYTSPSPRDRS
;
A
#
# COMPACT_ATOMS: atom_id res chain seq x y z
N LEU A 1 -15.22 -7.49 1.11
CA LEU A 1 -15.09 -7.08 2.51
C LEU A 1 -14.06 -5.95 2.62
N HIS A 2 -14.23 -5.01 3.56
CA HIS A 2 -13.34 -3.83 3.64
C HIS A 2 -12.70 -3.69 5.02
N GLY A 3 -11.40 -3.32 5.05
CA GLY A 3 -10.66 -3.02 6.27
C GLY A 3 -10.49 -4.25 7.19
N ILE A 4 -10.31 -5.41 6.61
CA ILE A 4 -10.16 -6.65 7.35
C ILE A 4 -8.78 -6.69 8.03
N GLY A 5 -8.75 -7.14 9.29
CA GLY A 5 -7.55 -7.21 10.13
C GLY A 5 -7.55 -6.17 11.26
N MET A 6 -8.23 -5.04 11.10
CA MET A 6 -8.36 -4.07 12.18
C MET A 6 -9.27 -4.60 13.30
N GLY A 7 -8.72 -4.66 14.51
CA GLY A 7 -9.39 -5.20 15.70
C GLY A 7 -9.30 -6.72 15.84
N GLY A 8 -8.42 -7.36 15.07
CA GLY A 8 -8.06 -8.77 15.22
C GLY A 8 -9.18 -9.76 14.91
N MET A 9 -8.98 -10.99 15.36
CA MET A 9 -9.92 -12.09 15.14
C MET A 9 -11.30 -11.85 15.76
N ASP A 10 -11.41 -11.15 16.87
CA ASP A 10 -12.71 -10.86 17.50
C ASP A 10 -13.55 -9.93 16.63
N ALA A 11 -12.93 -8.91 16.03
CA ALA A 11 -13.61 -8.04 15.10
C ALA A 11 -14.02 -8.76 13.81
N LEU A 12 -13.20 -9.67 13.28
CA LEU A 12 -13.54 -10.51 12.15
C LEU A 12 -14.75 -11.39 12.47
N LYS A 13 -14.72 -12.10 13.60
CA LYS A 13 -15.83 -12.96 14.05
C LYS A 13 -17.13 -12.16 14.16
N GLY A 14 -17.13 -11.11 14.95
CA GLY A 14 -18.36 -10.33 15.21
C GLY A 14 -18.93 -9.64 13.98
N ARG A 15 -18.08 -9.20 13.04
CA ARG A 15 -18.54 -8.44 11.85
C ARG A 15 -18.94 -9.33 10.68
N TYR A 16 -18.33 -10.51 10.52
CA TYR A 16 -18.43 -11.26 9.28
C TYR A 16 -18.71 -12.75 9.43
N LEU A 17 -18.30 -13.39 10.55
CA LEU A 17 -18.45 -14.84 10.72
C LEU A 17 -19.69 -15.18 11.52
N ASP A 18 -19.78 -14.72 12.77
CA ASP A 18 -20.83 -15.12 13.72
C ASP A 18 -22.21 -14.61 13.35
N ASN A 19 -22.28 -13.52 12.58
CA ASN A 19 -23.53 -12.95 12.09
C ASN A 19 -23.96 -13.48 10.71
N GLY A 20 -23.23 -14.43 10.13
CA GLY A 20 -23.53 -15.04 8.84
C GLY A 20 -23.29 -14.13 7.62
N MET A 21 -22.62 -12.99 7.78
CA MET A 21 -22.38 -12.06 6.66
C MET A 21 -21.50 -12.68 5.57
N LEU A 22 -20.46 -13.42 5.94
CA LEU A 22 -19.60 -14.08 4.95
C LEU A 22 -20.38 -15.14 4.16
N ASP A 23 -21.16 -15.95 4.85
CA ASP A 23 -22.00 -16.99 4.20
C ASP A 23 -23.05 -16.36 3.28
N PHE A 24 -23.61 -15.23 3.67
CA PHE A 24 -24.51 -14.45 2.82
C PHE A 24 -23.81 -13.99 1.54
N LEU A 25 -22.61 -13.42 1.63
CA LEU A 25 -21.86 -12.95 0.47
C LEU A 25 -21.47 -14.10 -0.47
N ILE A 26 -21.12 -15.26 0.06
CA ILE A 26 -20.85 -16.47 -0.74
C ILE A 26 -22.09 -16.87 -1.52
N LYS A 27 -23.25 -16.94 -0.86
CA LYS A 27 -24.55 -17.22 -1.53
C LYS A 27 -24.92 -16.18 -2.58
N GLU A 28 -24.62 -14.91 -2.35
CA GLU A 28 -24.87 -13.84 -3.32
C GLU A 28 -23.99 -14.00 -4.59
N ARG A 29 -22.75 -14.48 -4.43
CA ARG A 29 -21.87 -14.81 -5.54
C ARG A 29 -22.39 -16.05 -6.30
N GLU A 30 -22.76 -17.11 -5.60
CA GLU A 30 -23.34 -18.33 -6.20
C GLU A 30 -24.62 -18.03 -6.98
N ALA A 31 -25.42 -17.08 -6.48
CA ALA A 31 -26.63 -16.60 -7.16
C ALA A 31 -26.34 -15.61 -8.31
N GLY A 32 -25.08 -15.29 -8.58
CA GLY A 32 -24.68 -14.39 -9.67
C GLY A 32 -24.94 -12.90 -9.42
N ARG A 33 -25.35 -12.51 -8.20
CA ARG A 33 -25.53 -11.09 -7.82
C ARG A 33 -24.21 -10.39 -7.50
N ILE A 34 -23.21 -11.14 -7.07
CA ILE A 34 -21.81 -10.70 -6.96
C ILE A 34 -20.99 -11.50 -7.97
N ARG A 35 -20.14 -10.86 -8.75
CA ARG A 35 -19.25 -11.56 -9.69
C ARG A 35 -17.96 -12.03 -9.00
N ASN A 36 -17.34 -11.14 -8.22
CA ASN A 36 -16.07 -11.39 -7.58
C ASN A 36 -16.17 -11.06 -6.08
N LEU A 37 -15.70 -11.94 -5.23
CA LEU A 37 -15.68 -11.78 -3.79
C LEU A 37 -14.22 -11.68 -3.31
N GLY A 38 -13.90 -10.59 -2.65
CA GLY A 38 -12.55 -10.35 -2.12
C GLY A 38 -12.60 -9.48 -0.87
N PHE A 39 -11.41 -9.14 -0.37
CA PHE A 39 -11.29 -8.28 0.79
C PHE A 39 -10.09 -7.34 0.67
N SER A 40 -10.15 -6.20 1.37
CA SER A 40 -8.99 -5.34 1.63
C SER A 40 -8.44 -5.64 3.02
N TYR A 41 -7.13 -5.88 3.10
CA TYR A 41 -6.44 -6.23 4.34
C TYR A 41 -5.73 -5.02 4.94
N HIS A 42 -5.93 -4.85 6.27
CA HIS A 42 -5.22 -3.87 7.10
C HIS A 42 -5.09 -4.39 8.53
N GLY A 43 -3.88 -4.48 9.07
CA GLY A 43 -3.67 -4.74 10.49
C GLY A 43 -3.17 -6.14 10.81
N ASP A 44 -3.89 -6.88 11.66
CA ASP A 44 -3.36 -8.08 12.30
C ASP A 44 -3.19 -9.25 11.32
N ILE A 45 -1.96 -9.73 11.22
CA ILE A 45 -1.57 -10.80 10.27
C ILE A 45 -2.32 -12.12 10.52
N GLU A 46 -2.66 -12.41 11.77
CA GLU A 46 -3.43 -13.60 12.12
C GLU A 46 -4.77 -13.68 11.37
N VAL A 47 -5.42 -12.52 11.18
CA VAL A 47 -6.69 -12.43 10.43
C VAL A 47 -6.47 -12.72 8.95
N TYR A 48 -5.39 -12.22 8.39
CA TYR A 48 -5.00 -12.47 7.00
C TYR A 48 -4.76 -13.96 6.76
N ASP A 49 -3.91 -14.55 7.58
CA ASP A 49 -3.56 -15.98 7.48
C ASP A 49 -4.79 -16.88 7.66
N TYR A 50 -5.67 -16.53 8.60
CA TYR A 50 -6.93 -17.24 8.79
C TYR A 50 -7.81 -17.21 7.53
N LEU A 51 -7.99 -16.04 6.92
CA LEU A 51 -8.82 -15.93 5.71
C LEU A 51 -8.20 -16.64 4.51
N LEU A 52 -6.87 -16.61 4.38
CA LEU A 52 -6.18 -17.35 3.33
C LEU A 52 -6.22 -18.86 3.55
N SER A 53 -6.17 -19.34 4.82
CA SER A 53 -6.31 -20.77 5.12
C SER A 53 -7.67 -21.32 4.70
N ARG A 54 -8.68 -20.46 4.60
CA ARG A 54 -10.03 -20.84 4.14
C ARG A 54 -10.25 -20.60 2.64
N HIS A 55 -9.19 -20.32 1.87
CA HIS A 55 -9.34 -20.02 0.44
C HIS A 55 -9.99 -21.17 -0.33
N ASP A 56 -9.67 -22.43 -0.03
CA ASP A 56 -10.24 -23.59 -0.70
C ASP A 56 -11.76 -23.70 -0.54
N GLU A 57 -12.28 -23.18 0.58
CA GLU A 57 -13.71 -23.13 0.87
C GLU A 57 -14.37 -21.88 0.27
N ILE A 58 -13.79 -20.71 0.54
CA ILE A 58 -14.37 -19.41 0.19
C ILE A 58 -14.15 -19.05 -1.29
N LYS A 59 -12.98 -19.43 -1.85
CA LYS A 59 -12.54 -19.07 -3.22
C LYS A 59 -12.48 -17.56 -3.41
N TRP A 60 -11.53 -16.90 -2.73
CA TRP A 60 -11.27 -15.47 -2.90
C TRP A 60 -10.89 -15.17 -4.35
N ASP A 61 -11.60 -14.26 -5.00
CA ASP A 61 -11.34 -13.86 -6.38
C ASP A 61 -10.21 -12.80 -6.46
N PHE A 62 -9.99 -12.05 -5.39
CA PHE A 62 -8.90 -11.09 -5.23
C PHE A 62 -8.69 -10.69 -3.77
N VAL A 63 -7.51 -10.18 -3.47
CA VAL A 63 -7.23 -9.52 -2.18
C VAL A 63 -6.51 -8.19 -2.43
N GLN A 64 -6.95 -7.15 -1.73
CA GLN A 64 -6.30 -5.84 -1.78
C GLN A 64 -5.32 -5.71 -0.63
N ILE A 65 -4.05 -5.46 -0.96
CA ILE A 65 -2.95 -5.31 0.00
C ILE A 65 -2.19 -4.01 -0.21
N GLN A 66 -1.58 -3.49 0.85
CA GLN A 66 -0.62 -2.41 0.78
C GLN A 66 0.71 -2.95 0.23
N LEU A 67 1.24 -2.32 -0.83
CA LEU A 67 2.51 -2.71 -1.43
C LEU A 67 3.20 -1.53 -2.08
N ASN A 68 4.43 -1.27 -1.66
CA ASN A 68 5.37 -0.33 -2.25
C ASN A 68 6.80 -0.76 -1.88
N TYR A 69 7.82 -0.15 -2.46
CA TYR A 69 9.20 -0.58 -2.28
C TYR A 69 9.78 -0.35 -0.86
N VAL A 70 9.12 0.47 -0.01
CA VAL A 70 9.49 0.60 1.40
C VAL A 70 8.81 -0.49 2.24
N ASP A 71 7.48 -0.63 2.10
CA ASP A 71 6.73 -1.63 2.85
C ASP A 71 7.02 -3.06 2.39
N TRP A 72 7.76 -3.23 1.28
CA TRP A 72 8.15 -4.56 0.80
C TRP A 72 8.85 -5.37 1.87
N LYS A 73 9.87 -4.79 2.52
CA LYS A 73 10.65 -5.43 3.60
C LYS A 73 10.71 -4.63 4.89
N HIS A 74 10.13 -3.44 4.92
CA HIS A 74 10.28 -2.48 6.03
C HIS A 74 8.95 -1.91 6.50
N ALA A 75 7.87 -2.68 6.37
CA ALA A 75 6.53 -2.19 6.70
C ALA A 75 6.39 -1.79 8.18
N LYS A 76 7.07 -2.50 9.08
CA LYS A 76 7.03 -2.23 10.53
C LYS A 76 7.72 -0.92 10.92
N GLU A 77 8.72 -0.48 10.16
CA GLU A 77 9.38 0.81 10.37
C GLU A 77 8.47 1.98 9.97
N THR A 78 7.52 1.75 9.07
CA THR A 78 6.51 2.75 8.69
C THR A 78 5.33 2.76 9.64
N ASN A 79 4.87 1.59 10.08
CA ASN A 79 3.83 1.41 11.09
C ASN A 79 3.98 0.03 11.73
N ALA A 80 4.12 0.00 13.06
CA ALA A 80 4.34 -1.24 13.83
C ALA A 80 3.25 -2.32 13.64
N ARG A 81 2.07 -1.96 13.13
CA ARG A 81 0.97 -2.90 12.83
C ARG A 81 1.02 -3.45 11.41
N ASN A 82 1.86 -2.91 10.55
CA ASN A 82 1.96 -3.38 9.18
C ASN A 82 2.77 -4.67 9.11
N THR A 83 2.48 -5.46 8.09
CA THR A 83 3.23 -6.65 7.72
C THR A 83 3.92 -6.39 6.39
N ASP A 84 5.14 -6.89 6.23
CA ASP A 84 5.92 -6.74 5.01
C ASP A 84 5.14 -7.24 3.79
N ALA A 85 5.12 -6.41 2.75
CA ALA A 85 4.35 -6.69 1.55
C ALA A 85 4.89 -7.93 0.80
N GLU A 86 6.17 -8.25 0.95
CA GLU A 86 6.78 -9.48 0.44
C GLU A 86 6.06 -10.72 0.97
N TYR A 87 5.76 -10.76 2.27
CA TYR A 87 4.99 -11.84 2.86
C TYR A 87 3.56 -11.87 2.34
N LEU A 88 2.88 -10.72 2.38
CA LEU A 88 1.46 -10.63 1.97
C LEU A 88 1.28 -11.05 0.51
N TYR A 89 2.08 -10.49 -0.39
CA TYR A 89 2.05 -10.84 -1.79
C TYR A 89 2.45 -12.30 -2.03
N GLY A 90 3.51 -12.77 -1.36
CA GLY A 90 4.00 -14.15 -1.49
C GLY A 90 2.94 -15.20 -1.12
N GLU A 91 2.15 -14.94 -0.08
CA GLU A 91 1.08 -15.85 0.34
C GLU A 91 -0.11 -15.86 -0.65
N LEU A 92 -0.40 -14.73 -1.30
CA LEU A 92 -1.41 -14.66 -2.37
C LEU A 92 -0.91 -15.38 -3.63
N HIS A 93 0.30 -15.08 -4.06
CA HIS A 93 0.91 -15.68 -5.25
C HIS A 93 0.98 -17.21 -5.16
N LYS A 94 1.39 -17.76 -4.02
CA LYS A 94 1.41 -19.23 -3.77
C LYS A 94 0.05 -19.89 -3.95
N ARG A 95 -1.04 -19.15 -3.72
CA ARG A 95 -2.42 -19.65 -3.82
C ARG A 95 -3.10 -19.30 -5.13
N GLY A 96 -2.40 -18.57 -6.02
CA GLY A 96 -2.97 -18.06 -7.28
C GLY A 96 -4.09 -17.04 -7.07
N ILE A 97 -4.06 -16.29 -5.95
CA ILE A 97 -5.05 -15.25 -5.65
C ILE A 97 -4.52 -13.91 -6.20
N PRO A 98 -5.22 -13.30 -7.16
CA PRO A 98 -4.81 -12.01 -7.70
C PRO A 98 -4.86 -10.89 -6.67
N SER A 99 -3.95 -9.91 -6.82
CA SER A 99 -3.83 -8.78 -5.90
C SER A 99 -4.28 -7.46 -6.52
N ILE A 100 -4.94 -6.63 -5.71
CA ILE A 100 -5.13 -5.20 -5.96
C ILE A 100 -4.19 -4.46 -5.02
N ILE A 101 -3.40 -3.53 -5.56
CA ILE A 101 -2.42 -2.80 -4.76
C ILE A 101 -2.97 -1.46 -4.31
N MET A 102 -2.94 -1.24 -2.99
CA MET A 102 -3.17 0.07 -2.38
C MET A 102 -1.87 0.63 -1.80
N GLU A 103 -1.85 1.92 -1.52
CA GLU A 103 -0.69 2.65 -0.96
C GLU A 103 0.60 2.49 -1.77
N PRO A 104 0.56 2.47 -3.13
CA PRO A 104 1.78 2.34 -3.93
C PRO A 104 2.76 3.49 -3.68
N LEU A 105 2.26 4.65 -3.25
CA LEU A 105 3.05 5.84 -2.91
C LEU A 105 3.22 6.06 -1.41
N LEU A 106 2.90 5.10 -0.56
CA LEU A 106 3.01 5.22 0.90
C LEU A 106 2.37 6.53 1.41
N GLY A 107 1.06 6.71 1.13
CA GLY A 107 0.32 7.93 1.45
C GLY A 107 0.83 9.18 0.72
N GLY A 108 1.52 9.04 -0.41
CA GLY A 108 2.12 10.13 -1.18
C GLY A 108 3.59 10.45 -0.81
N ARG A 109 4.15 9.83 0.22
CA ARG A 109 5.55 10.05 0.65
C ARG A 109 6.56 9.71 -0.45
N LEU A 110 6.29 8.68 -1.25
CA LEU A 110 7.16 8.24 -2.34
C LEU A 110 7.05 9.10 -3.61
N SER A 111 6.16 10.07 -3.65
CA SER A 111 6.11 11.09 -4.71
C SER A 111 6.85 12.38 -4.32
N LYS A 112 7.18 12.56 -3.03
CA LYS A 112 7.80 13.77 -2.48
C LYS A 112 8.99 13.39 -1.59
N LEU A 113 10.08 12.99 -2.21
CA LEU A 113 11.34 12.65 -1.55
C LEU A 113 12.24 13.88 -1.37
N ASN A 114 13.26 13.77 -0.50
CA ASN A 114 14.29 14.79 -0.39
C ASN A 114 15.18 14.84 -1.65
N ASP A 115 15.88 15.97 -1.86
CA ASP A 115 16.64 16.23 -3.08
C ASP A 115 17.71 15.17 -3.38
N ASN A 116 18.35 14.59 -2.35
CA ASN A 116 19.35 13.54 -2.54
C ASN A 116 18.75 12.26 -3.11
N LEU A 117 17.58 11.84 -2.61
CA LEU A 117 16.87 10.68 -3.11
C LEU A 117 16.27 10.94 -4.50
N VAL A 118 15.77 12.16 -4.75
CA VAL A 118 15.32 12.59 -6.09
C VAL A 118 16.47 12.49 -7.07
N ALA A 119 17.64 13.07 -6.74
CA ALA A 119 18.82 13.04 -7.60
C ALA A 119 19.27 11.59 -7.89
N ARG A 120 19.27 10.72 -6.87
CA ARG A 120 19.58 9.28 -6.99
C ARG A 120 18.66 8.59 -8.01
N LEU A 121 17.35 8.78 -7.91
CA LEU A 121 16.38 8.20 -8.85
C LEU A 121 16.54 8.76 -10.27
N LYS A 122 16.73 10.08 -10.39
CA LYS A 122 16.92 10.77 -11.66
C LYS A 122 18.22 10.40 -12.38
N GLN A 123 19.29 10.07 -11.67
CA GLN A 123 20.52 9.59 -12.29
C GLN A 123 20.31 8.26 -13.05
N ARG A 124 19.42 7.41 -12.57
CA ARG A 124 19.16 6.12 -13.21
C ARG A 124 18.12 6.21 -14.33
N ARG A 125 17.05 7.01 -14.14
CA ARG A 125 16.03 7.27 -15.15
C ARG A 125 15.68 8.78 -15.18
N PRO A 126 16.42 9.61 -15.94
CA PRO A 126 16.27 11.07 -15.93
C PRO A 126 14.87 11.56 -16.28
N GLU A 127 14.22 10.90 -17.23
CA GLU A 127 12.88 11.29 -17.72
C GLU A 127 11.73 10.76 -16.86
N SER A 128 11.98 9.80 -15.99
CA SER A 128 10.95 9.20 -15.14
C SER A 128 10.65 10.10 -13.94
N SER A 129 9.38 10.23 -13.58
CA SER A 129 9.02 10.91 -12.33
C SER A 129 9.46 10.08 -11.11
N VAL A 130 9.53 10.73 -9.95
CA VAL A 130 9.82 10.03 -8.69
C VAL A 130 8.71 9.03 -8.36
N ALA A 131 7.45 9.41 -8.59
CA ALA A 131 6.30 8.55 -8.35
C ALA A 131 6.28 7.32 -9.26
N SER A 132 6.76 7.44 -10.51
CA SER A 132 6.77 6.34 -11.48
C SER A 132 7.61 5.13 -11.03
N TRP A 133 8.64 5.34 -10.21
CA TRP A 133 9.43 4.26 -9.63
C TRP A 133 8.58 3.36 -8.72
N ALA A 134 7.77 3.96 -7.85
CA ALA A 134 6.89 3.22 -6.96
C ALA A 134 5.74 2.53 -7.72
N PHE A 135 5.21 3.16 -8.75
CA PHE A 135 4.20 2.54 -9.61
C PHE A 135 4.78 1.39 -10.43
N ARG A 136 5.99 1.53 -11.00
CA ARG A 136 6.68 0.43 -11.69
C ARG A 136 6.97 -0.71 -10.74
N PHE A 137 7.44 -0.42 -9.51
CA PHE A 137 7.65 -1.43 -8.49
C PHE A 137 6.38 -2.25 -8.26
N ALA A 138 5.27 -1.58 -7.94
CA ALA A 138 4.00 -2.24 -7.70
C ALA A 138 3.48 -3.04 -8.91
N GLY A 139 3.71 -2.55 -10.13
CA GLY A 139 3.28 -3.21 -11.37
C GLY A 139 4.21 -4.30 -11.88
N SER A 140 5.41 -4.47 -11.30
CA SER A 140 6.41 -5.45 -11.79
C SER A 140 6.13 -6.90 -11.35
N PHE A 141 5.23 -7.10 -10.41
CA PHE A 141 4.91 -8.44 -9.92
C PHE A 141 3.80 -9.09 -10.76
N PRO A 142 3.89 -10.42 -11.04
CA PRO A 142 2.80 -11.15 -11.66
C PRO A 142 1.54 -11.14 -10.76
N ASP A 143 0.39 -11.46 -11.35
CA ASP A 143 -0.90 -11.55 -10.64
C ASP A 143 -1.41 -10.25 -9.99
N ILE A 144 -0.84 -9.10 -10.37
CA ILE A 144 -1.39 -7.80 -10.00
C ILE A 144 -2.51 -7.42 -10.98
N LEU A 145 -3.75 -7.34 -10.48
CA LEU A 145 -4.90 -6.93 -11.29
C LEU A 145 -4.88 -5.45 -11.60
N THR A 146 -4.57 -4.65 -10.60
CA THR A 146 -4.51 -3.19 -10.73
C THR A 146 -3.76 -2.56 -9.56
N VAL A 147 -3.21 -1.37 -9.80
CA VAL A 147 -2.57 -0.54 -8.80
C VAL A 147 -3.42 0.72 -8.63
N LEU A 148 -3.88 0.96 -7.40
CA LEU A 148 -4.73 2.12 -7.09
C LEU A 148 -3.89 3.39 -7.04
N SER A 149 -4.43 4.50 -7.52
CA SER A 149 -3.78 5.80 -7.49
C SER A 149 -4.75 6.90 -7.11
N GLY A 150 -4.39 7.69 -6.09
CA GLY A 150 -5.13 8.88 -5.65
C GLY A 150 -4.80 10.10 -6.50
N MET A 151 -5.10 10.07 -7.79
CA MET A 151 -4.83 11.16 -8.73
C MET A 151 -5.73 12.36 -8.45
N THR A 152 -5.14 13.52 -8.15
CA THR A 152 -5.87 14.76 -7.86
C THR A 152 -5.76 15.77 -9.01
N TYR A 153 -4.66 15.70 -9.80
CA TYR A 153 -4.37 16.60 -10.90
C TYR A 153 -4.22 15.84 -12.21
N MET A 154 -4.44 16.52 -13.33
CA MET A 154 -4.30 15.93 -14.67
C MET A 154 -2.89 15.42 -14.94
N GLU A 155 -1.89 16.11 -14.40
CA GLU A 155 -0.47 15.73 -14.50
C GLU A 155 -0.19 14.37 -13.89
N HIS A 156 -0.86 14.02 -12.77
CA HIS A 156 -0.76 12.68 -12.17
C HIS A 156 -1.30 11.61 -13.10
N LEU A 157 -2.45 11.86 -13.74
CA LEU A 157 -3.02 10.93 -14.70
C LEU A 157 -2.09 10.74 -15.90
N GLN A 158 -1.56 11.83 -16.45
CA GLN A 158 -0.65 11.79 -17.60
C GLN A 158 0.65 11.05 -17.28
N ASP A 159 1.20 11.24 -16.08
CA ASP A 159 2.41 10.55 -15.62
C ASP A 159 2.16 9.05 -15.41
N ASN A 160 1.03 8.70 -14.79
CA ASN A 160 0.63 7.31 -14.61
C ASN A 160 0.37 6.59 -15.92
N LEU A 161 -0.27 7.27 -16.90
CA LEU A 161 -0.45 6.71 -18.24
C LEU A 161 0.89 6.46 -18.94
N ARG A 162 1.85 7.39 -18.85
CA ARG A 162 3.20 7.17 -19.37
C ARG A 162 3.91 6.00 -18.72
N THR A 163 3.67 5.79 -17.43
CA THR A 163 4.28 4.70 -16.66
C THR A 163 3.69 3.34 -17.04
N TYR A 164 2.38 3.27 -17.32
CA TYR A 164 1.66 2.02 -17.54
C TYR A 164 1.32 1.70 -19.02
N SER A 165 1.64 2.59 -19.96
CA SER A 165 1.29 2.40 -21.37
C SER A 165 2.49 2.58 -22.33
N PRO A 166 3.30 1.52 -22.54
CA PRO A 166 3.30 0.23 -21.86
C PRO A 166 4.00 0.29 -20.50
N LEU A 167 3.63 -0.59 -19.58
CA LEU A 167 4.42 -0.81 -18.38
C LEU A 167 5.73 -1.50 -18.75
N GLU A 168 6.84 -0.92 -18.34
CA GLU A 168 8.15 -1.56 -18.36
C GLU A 168 8.46 -2.04 -16.93
N PRO A 169 8.41 -3.35 -16.66
CA PRO A 169 8.75 -3.87 -15.35
C PRO A 169 10.17 -3.48 -14.93
N LEU A 170 10.40 -3.39 -13.64
CA LEU A 170 11.74 -3.17 -13.10
C LEU A 170 12.60 -4.41 -13.29
N THR A 171 13.88 -4.21 -13.56
CA THR A 171 14.89 -5.28 -13.54
C THR A 171 15.26 -5.63 -12.10
N ASP A 172 15.89 -6.80 -11.90
CA ASP A 172 16.38 -7.20 -10.57
C ASP A 172 17.34 -6.16 -9.98
N GLU A 173 18.23 -5.57 -10.81
CA GLU A 173 19.10 -4.47 -10.38
C GLU A 173 18.34 -3.21 -9.94
N GLU A 174 17.20 -2.93 -10.56
CA GLU A 174 16.36 -1.80 -10.18
C GLU A 174 15.56 -2.10 -8.92
N MET A 175 15.17 -3.35 -8.69
CA MET A 175 14.57 -3.79 -7.44
C MET A 175 15.57 -3.63 -6.28
N ASP A 176 16.82 -4.10 -6.44
CA ASP A 176 17.88 -3.92 -5.44
C ASP A 176 18.18 -2.44 -5.20
N PHE A 177 18.24 -1.64 -6.27
CA PHE A 177 18.43 -0.20 -6.18
C PHE A 177 17.32 0.50 -5.38
N LEU A 178 16.06 0.06 -5.51
CA LEU A 178 14.95 0.60 -4.72
C LEU A 178 15.00 0.12 -3.27
N GLU A 179 15.44 -1.10 -3.00
CA GLU A 179 15.70 -1.59 -1.65
C GLU A 179 16.76 -0.71 -0.94
N ASP A 180 17.89 -0.46 -1.58
CA ASP A 180 18.91 0.48 -1.08
C ASP A 180 18.34 1.89 -0.84
N THR A 181 17.45 2.34 -1.73
CA THR A 181 16.80 3.66 -1.61
C THR A 181 15.84 3.70 -0.42
N ALA A 182 15.08 2.62 -0.17
CA ALA A 182 14.23 2.47 1.00
C ALA A 182 15.06 2.51 2.30
N GLN A 183 16.16 1.77 2.36
CA GLN A 183 17.06 1.79 3.51
C GLN A 183 17.64 3.18 3.78
N LEU A 184 18.04 3.91 2.72
CA LEU A 184 18.50 5.30 2.86
C LEU A 184 17.38 6.23 3.37
N MET A 185 16.15 6.05 2.89
CA MET A 185 14.99 6.81 3.36
C MET A 185 14.73 6.60 4.85
N LEU A 186 14.85 5.36 5.34
CA LEU A 186 14.60 4.98 6.72
C LEU A 186 15.70 5.44 7.70
N LYS A 187 16.92 5.67 7.22
CA LYS A 187 18.02 6.24 8.04
C LYS A 187 17.74 7.66 8.53
N TYR A 188 16.83 8.39 7.88
CA TYR A 188 16.48 9.75 8.23
C TYR A 188 15.04 9.80 8.75
N PRO A 189 14.81 9.64 10.05
CA PRO A 189 13.47 9.68 10.62
C PRO A 189 12.86 11.06 10.36
N THR A 190 11.84 11.09 9.55
CA THR A 190 11.03 12.28 9.28
C THR A 190 9.64 12.07 9.85
N ILE A 191 8.99 13.15 10.25
CA ILE A 191 7.57 13.08 10.61
C ILE A 191 6.81 12.73 9.30
N PRO A 192 6.07 11.62 9.27
CA PRO A 192 5.43 11.14 8.05
C PRO A 192 4.16 11.93 7.72
N CYS A 193 4.31 13.23 7.44
CA CYS A 193 3.24 14.09 6.98
C CYS A 193 3.47 14.45 5.50
N ASN A 194 2.44 14.27 4.67
CA ASN A 194 2.42 14.65 3.25
C ASN A 194 1.39 15.74 2.93
N ASP A 195 0.87 16.41 3.97
CA ASP A 195 -0.18 17.44 3.85
C ASP A 195 -1.46 16.96 3.14
N CYS A 196 -1.78 15.69 3.27
CA CYS A 196 -3.01 15.12 2.68
C CYS A 196 -4.30 15.63 3.35
N LYS A 197 -4.19 16.31 4.48
CA LYS A 197 -5.29 16.91 5.26
C LYS A 197 -6.37 15.91 5.74
N TYR A 198 -6.06 14.61 5.74
CA TYR A 198 -7.00 13.60 6.20
C TYR A 198 -7.35 13.74 7.70
N CYS A 199 -6.45 14.39 8.48
CA CYS A 199 -6.66 14.75 9.88
C CYS A 199 -7.43 16.07 10.07
N MET A 200 -7.91 16.70 8.99
CA MET A 200 -8.60 17.98 9.02
C MET A 200 -10.09 17.82 8.63
N PRO A 201 -11.02 18.60 9.23
CA PRO A 201 -10.76 19.53 10.33
C PRO A 201 -10.48 18.79 11.65
N CYS A 202 -9.49 19.29 12.39
CA CYS A 202 -9.19 18.75 13.71
C CYS A 202 -10.30 19.12 14.71
N PRO A 203 -10.85 18.18 15.50
CA PRO A 203 -11.89 18.49 16.47
C PRO A 203 -11.43 19.43 17.61
N TYR A 204 -10.12 19.61 17.78
CA TYR A 204 -9.51 20.53 18.74
C TYR A 204 -9.06 21.85 18.09
N GLY A 205 -9.41 22.11 16.83
CA GLY A 205 -9.08 23.35 16.14
C GLY A 205 -7.60 23.53 15.77
N LEU A 206 -6.82 22.44 15.73
CA LEU A 206 -5.40 22.49 15.39
C LEU A 206 -5.18 22.34 13.87
N ASP A 207 -4.28 23.11 13.30
CA ASP A 207 -3.73 22.85 11.97
C ASP A 207 -2.58 21.84 12.08
N ILE A 208 -2.93 20.55 12.09
CA ILE A 208 -1.98 19.46 12.32
C ILE A 208 -0.86 19.43 11.25
N PRO A 209 -1.11 19.57 9.94
CA PRO A 209 -0.05 19.65 8.96
C PRO A 209 0.91 20.81 9.21
N CYS A 210 0.39 22.00 9.50
CA CYS A 210 1.21 23.17 9.81
C CYS A 210 2.11 22.92 11.03
N LEU A 211 1.57 22.39 12.11
CA LEU A 211 2.33 22.07 13.32
C LEU A 211 3.47 21.07 13.05
N LEU A 212 3.24 20.07 12.21
CA LEU A 212 4.24 19.08 11.84
C LEU A 212 5.36 19.66 10.96
N TYR A 213 5.04 20.58 10.05
CA TYR A 213 6.03 21.23 9.20
C TYR A 213 6.82 22.33 9.90
N THR A 214 6.22 23.02 10.88
CA THR A 214 6.84 24.15 11.60
C THR A 214 7.44 23.75 12.92
N SER A 215 7.22 22.51 13.38
CA SER A 215 7.86 22.02 14.62
C SER A 215 9.39 22.00 14.43
N PRO A 216 10.16 22.70 15.29
CA PRO A 216 11.60 22.73 15.16
C PRO A 216 12.17 21.31 15.27
N SER A 217 13.06 20.98 14.35
CA SER A 217 13.83 19.73 14.42
C SER A 217 14.58 19.65 15.74
N PRO A 218 14.78 18.46 16.33
CA PRO A 218 15.67 18.31 17.50
C PRO A 218 17.06 18.91 17.30
N ARG A 219 17.50 19.13 16.04
CA ARG A 219 18.76 19.79 15.68
C ARG A 219 18.71 21.32 15.82
N ASP A 220 17.53 21.92 15.82
CA ASP A 220 17.36 23.38 15.91
C ASP A 220 17.33 23.86 17.39
N ARG A 221 17.53 22.95 18.33
CA ARG A 221 17.57 23.24 19.79
C ARG A 221 18.98 23.35 20.37
N SER A 222 20.00 23.45 19.52
CA SER A 222 21.41 23.68 19.97
C SER A 222 21.77 25.15 20.01
#